data_e9a8b5125e9c46ec2ed03dd6bea63f73
#
_entry.id   e9a8b5125e9c46ec2ed03dd6bea63f73
#
_cell.length_a   1.000
_cell.length_b   1.000
_cell.length_c   1.000
_cell.angle_alpha   90.00
_cell.angle_beta   90.00
_cell.angle_gamma   90.00
#
_symmetry.space_group_name_H-M   'P 1'
#
loop_
_entity.id
_entity.type
_entity.pdbx_description
1 polymer ?
#
loop_
_entity_poly.entity_id
_entity_poly.type
_entity_poly.pdbx_seq_one_letter_code
_entity_poly.pdbx_strand_id
1 'polypeptide(L)'
;IRDKLVTGVQTCALPISDGINPSSCRNVRISDCFISVGDDCITIKSGRDADGRKYGKACENITITNCVMLSGHGGVVIGSEMSGGVRRVTISNCVFDGTDSGIRLKSSRGRGGVVEELRVDNIVMKNIQRNAFIFDLFYDKESKVEPVSERTPVFRNIHLSNITGSDIKQIGYIKGIEEMPVQGLSFSNINMKAEVGFIVDIAEDIRFDNVDFSSQTGSPWQFSKCKQIVLNNVRSKYPVNQQPIVTFEDVDNAIINNCFQMTPVKDFYKANNSHIIEGHNYWKKESFK
;
A
#
# COMPACT_ATOMS: atom_id res chain seq x y z
N ILE A 1 -10.27 -24.49 -33.02
CA ILE A 1 -10.23 -23.03 -33.18
C ILE A 1 -8.86 -22.63 -32.69
N ARG A 2 -7.98 -22.29 -33.60
CA ARG A 2 -6.64 -21.74 -33.24
C ARG A 2 -6.88 -20.29 -32.92
N ASP A 3 -6.88 -19.92 -31.64
CA ASP A 3 -6.70 -18.54 -31.27
C ASP A 3 -5.38 -18.07 -31.89
N LYS A 4 -5.48 -17.00 -32.66
CA LYS A 4 -4.28 -16.35 -33.19
C LYS A 4 -3.46 -15.95 -32.00
N LEU A 5 -2.22 -16.41 -31.94
CA LEU A 5 -1.25 -15.99 -30.94
C LEU A 5 -1.35 -14.48 -30.76
N VAL A 6 -1.70 -14.07 -29.60
CA VAL A 6 -1.61 -12.66 -29.20
C VAL A 6 -0.14 -12.34 -29.07
N THR A 7 0.47 -11.97 -30.17
CA THR A 7 1.82 -11.40 -30.17
C THR A 7 1.69 -9.95 -29.73
N GLY A 8 1.77 -9.73 -28.45
CA GLY A 8 2.35 -8.54 -27.85
C GLY A 8 1.58 -7.24 -27.89
N VAL A 9 0.75 -6.86 -28.81
CA VAL A 9 0.03 -5.58 -28.77
C VAL A 9 -1.40 -5.76 -29.24
N GLN A 10 -2.32 -5.87 -28.31
CA GLN A 10 -3.73 -5.81 -28.63
C GLN A 10 -4.17 -4.35 -28.72
N THR A 11 -4.39 -3.86 -29.92
CA THR A 11 -4.89 -2.51 -30.20
C THR A 11 -6.41 -2.38 -30.06
N CYS A 12 -7.08 -3.32 -29.43
CA CYS A 12 -8.52 -3.28 -29.15
C CYS A 12 -8.79 -2.44 -27.91
N ALA A 13 -10.00 -1.91 -27.77
CA ALA A 13 -10.46 -1.33 -26.52
C ALA A 13 -10.16 -2.31 -25.38
N LEU A 14 -9.54 -1.81 -24.30
CA LEU A 14 -9.20 -2.64 -23.13
C LEU A 14 -10.46 -3.32 -22.60
N PRO A 15 -10.44 -4.63 -22.32
CA PRO A 15 -11.55 -5.30 -21.66
C PRO A 15 -11.91 -4.60 -20.36
N ILE A 16 -13.20 -4.38 -20.10
CA ILE A 16 -13.70 -3.85 -18.83
C ILE A 16 -13.72 -4.99 -17.79
N SER A 17 -12.60 -5.67 -17.60
CA SER A 17 -12.49 -6.82 -16.72
C SER A 17 -11.10 -6.91 -16.11
N ASP A 18 -11.01 -7.67 -15.01
CA ASP A 18 -9.73 -8.09 -14.43
C ASP A 18 -8.92 -8.92 -15.46
N GLY A 19 -7.61 -8.87 -15.35
CA GLY A 19 -6.71 -9.66 -16.19
C GLY A 19 -6.60 -11.11 -15.70
N ILE A 20 -5.90 -11.33 -14.58
CA ILE A 20 -5.73 -12.66 -13.98
C ILE A 20 -6.36 -12.65 -12.59
N ASN A 21 -7.36 -13.49 -12.36
CA ASN A 21 -8.19 -13.43 -11.16
C ASN A 21 -8.25 -14.79 -10.43
N PRO A 22 -7.19 -15.20 -9.70
CA PRO A 22 -7.23 -16.40 -8.87
C PRO A 22 -8.18 -16.18 -7.69
N SER A 23 -9.18 -17.05 -7.54
CA SER A 23 -10.13 -17.01 -6.44
C SER A 23 -10.15 -18.34 -5.70
N SER A 24 -9.89 -18.33 -4.39
CA SER A 24 -9.80 -19.52 -3.53
C SER A 24 -8.84 -20.60 -4.08
N CYS A 25 -7.76 -20.17 -4.73
CA CYS A 25 -6.78 -21.04 -5.37
C CYS A 25 -5.58 -21.29 -4.45
N ARG A 26 -4.87 -22.38 -4.68
CA ARG A 26 -3.63 -22.74 -3.98
C ARG A 26 -2.50 -23.03 -4.95
N ASN A 27 -1.26 -22.70 -4.54
CA ASN A 27 -0.04 -23.03 -5.27
C ASN A 27 -0.03 -22.47 -6.69
N VAL A 28 -0.39 -21.18 -6.82
CA VAL A 28 -0.47 -20.48 -8.12
C VAL A 28 0.85 -19.78 -8.40
N ARG A 29 1.32 -19.89 -9.63
CA ARG A 29 2.45 -19.11 -10.15
C ARG A 29 1.98 -18.27 -11.32
N ILE A 30 2.27 -16.95 -11.25
CA ILE A 30 2.03 -15.98 -12.32
C ILE A 30 3.37 -15.36 -12.64
N SER A 31 3.91 -15.62 -13.82
CA SER A 31 5.21 -15.11 -14.19
C SER A 31 5.29 -14.72 -15.67
N ASP A 32 6.21 -13.82 -15.97
CA ASP A 32 6.57 -13.44 -17.32
C ASP A 32 5.39 -12.93 -18.17
N CYS A 33 4.45 -12.25 -17.49
CA CYS A 33 3.23 -11.74 -18.09
C CYS A 33 3.34 -10.25 -18.42
N PHE A 34 2.76 -9.88 -19.54
CA PHE A 34 2.49 -8.50 -19.92
C PHE A 34 0.98 -8.27 -19.85
N ILE A 35 0.53 -7.36 -18.97
CA ILE A 35 -0.88 -7.20 -18.64
C ILE A 35 -1.29 -5.74 -18.85
N SER A 36 -2.37 -5.52 -19.62
CA SER A 36 -2.98 -4.23 -19.85
C SER A 36 -4.49 -4.45 -20.00
N VAL A 37 -5.27 -3.97 -19.05
CA VAL A 37 -6.71 -4.26 -18.92
C VAL A 37 -7.48 -3.03 -18.46
N GLY A 38 -8.80 -3.12 -18.41
CA GLY A 38 -9.67 -2.02 -17.99
C GLY A 38 -10.03 -2.04 -16.51
N ASP A 39 -9.78 -3.14 -15.78
CA ASP A 39 -9.95 -3.24 -14.32
C ASP A 39 -8.61 -3.70 -13.69
N ASP A 40 -8.59 -4.48 -12.62
CA ASP A 40 -7.36 -4.87 -11.93
C ASP A 40 -6.50 -5.84 -12.78
N CYS A 41 -5.18 -5.62 -12.87
CA CYS A 41 -4.31 -6.49 -13.70
C CYS A 41 -4.23 -7.92 -13.14
N ILE A 42 -3.89 -8.06 -11.86
CA ILE A 42 -3.93 -9.33 -11.14
C ILE A 42 -4.73 -9.10 -9.87
N THR A 43 -5.84 -9.87 -9.70
CA THR A 43 -6.73 -9.71 -8.54
C THR A 43 -6.88 -11.01 -7.79
N ILE A 44 -6.38 -11.08 -6.56
CA ILE A 44 -6.49 -12.26 -5.70
C ILE A 44 -7.76 -12.15 -4.86
N LYS A 45 -8.63 -13.15 -4.98
CA LYS A 45 -9.94 -13.20 -4.30
C LYS A 45 -10.12 -14.52 -3.56
N SER A 46 -11.07 -14.57 -2.60
CA SER A 46 -11.41 -15.80 -1.85
C SER A 46 -12.86 -15.80 -1.37
N GLY A 47 -13.77 -15.39 -2.25
CA GLY A 47 -15.20 -15.36 -1.97
C GLY A 47 -15.68 -14.12 -1.23
N ARG A 48 -16.98 -13.90 -1.27
CA ARG A 48 -17.66 -12.70 -0.79
C ARG A 48 -18.55 -12.98 0.40
N ASP A 49 -18.44 -12.16 1.45
CA ASP A 49 -19.33 -12.08 2.61
C ASP A 49 -19.59 -13.45 3.29
N ALA A 50 -20.82 -13.73 3.64
CA ALA A 50 -21.23 -14.96 4.33
C ALA A 50 -20.91 -16.22 3.52
N ASP A 51 -21.10 -16.20 2.21
CA ASP A 51 -20.82 -17.36 1.34
C ASP A 51 -19.30 -17.61 1.28
N GLY A 52 -18.49 -16.56 1.15
CA GLY A 52 -17.03 -16.68 1.17
C GLY A 52 -16.50 -17.21 2.51
N ARG A 53 -17.03 -16.72 3.65
CA ARG A 53 -16.68 -17.23 4.97
C ARG A 53 -17.12 -18.67 5.17
N LYS A 54 -18.34 -19.01 4.77
CA LYS A 54 -18.88 -20.39 4.85
C LYS A 54 -18.05 -21.38 4.01
N TYR A 55 -17.67 -20.99 2.79
CA TYR A 55 -16.79 -21.79 1.95
C TYR A 55 -15.40 -21.91 2.56
N GLY A 56 -14.89 -20.84 3.18
CA GLY A 56 -13.71 -20.82 4.04
C GLY A 56 -12.40 -21.24 3.38
N LYS A 57 -12.28 -21.14 2.05
CA LYS A 57 -11.06 -21.51 1.34
C LYS A 57 -10.25 -20.26 0.99
N ALA A 58 -9.11 -20.14 1.66
CA ALA A 58 -8.15 -19.08 1.37
C ALA A 58 -7.55 -19.21 -0.03
N CYS A 59 -7.17 -18.05 -0.59
CA CYS A 59 -6.25 -17.99 -1.71
C CYS A 59 -4.82 -17.93 -1.14
N GLU A 60 -3.98 -18.96 -1.40
CA GLU A 60 -2.72 -19.08 -0.68
C GLU A 60 -1.58 -19.74 -1.47
N ASN A 61 -0.33 -19.49 -1.04
CA ASN A 61 0.87 -19.96 -1.72
C ASN A 61 0.95 -19.45 -3.15
N ILE A 62 0.91 -18.12 -3.32
CA ILE A 62 0.89 -17.48 -4.63
C ILE A 62 2.20 -16.75 -4.86
N THR A 63 2.79 -16.93 -6.02
CA THR A 63 3.94 -16.16 -6.46
C THR A 63 3.61 -15.38 -7.74
N ILE A 64 3.92 -14.08 -7.75
CA ILE A 64 3.79 -13.19 -8.91
C ILE A 64 5.17 -12.60 -9.17
N THR A 65 5.74 -12.84 -10.35
CA THR A 65 7.11 -12.39 -10.63
C THR A 65 7.35 -12.09 -12.11
N ASN A 66 8.31 -11.21 -12.40
CA ASN A 66 8.73 -10.85 -13.75
C ASN A 66 7.57 -10.34 -14.64
N CYS A 67 6.61 -9.65 -14.07
CA CYS A 67 5.44 -9.17 -14.81
C CYS A 67 5.52 -7.66 -15.06
N VAL A 68 4.92 -7.23 -16.17
CA VAL A 68 4.76 -5.82 -16.53
C VAL A 68 3.27 -5.51 -16.64
N MET A 69 2.79 -4.52 -15.86
CA MET A 69 1.43 -4.03 -15.84
C MET A 69 1.41 -2.61 -16.40
N LEU A 70 0.68 -2.37 -17.50
CA LEU A 70 0.66 -1.06 -18.18
C LEU A 70 -0.62 -0.27 -17.99
N SER A 71 -1.74 -0.92 -17.75
CA SER A 71 -3.03 -0.26 -17.54
C SER A 71 -3.91 -1.17 -16.69
N GLY A 72 -4.78 -0.57 -15.89
CA GLY A 72 -5.71 -1.24 -15.01
C GLY A 72 -5.94 -0.44 -13.73
N HIS A 73 -6.99 -0.78 -12.97
CA HIS A 73 -7.28 -0.12 -11.68
C HIS A 73 -6.25 -0.46 -10.59
N GLY A 74 -5.47 -1.52 -10.76
CA GLY A 74 -4.35 -1.85 -9.89
C GLY A 74 -3.41 -2.87 -10.52
N GLY A 75 -2.12 -2.78 -10.21
CA GLY A 75 -1.12 -3.75 -10.68
C GLY A 75 -1.36 -5.11 -10.03
N VAL A 76 -1.21 -5.20 -8.71
CA VAL A 76 -1.64 -6.39 -7.95
C VAL A 76 -2.61 -5.96 -6.85
N VAL A 77 -3.76 -6.60 -6.87
CA VAL A 77 -4.89 -6.27 -6.00
C VAL A 77 -5.32 -7.49 -5.18
N ILE A 78 -5.67 -7.29 -3.92
CA ILE A 78 -6.31 -8.28 -3.07
C ILE A 78 -7.68 -7.77 -2.67
N GLY A 79 -8.72 -8.54 -2.97
CA GLY A 79 -10.08 -8.20 -2.62
C GLY A 79 -10.83 -7.38 -3.69
N SER A 80 -11.99 -6.78 -3.35
CA SER A 80 -12.62 -6.76 -2.00
C SER A 80 -13.22 -8.10 -1.56
N GLU A 81 -13.46 -9.02 -2.45
CA GLU A 81 -13.99 -10.36 -2.15
C GLU A 81 -12.85 -11.25 -1.57
N MET A 82 -12.50 -11.07 -0.29
CA MET A 82 -11.41 -11.78 0.38
C MET A 82 -11.88 -12.53 1.65
N SER A 83 -13.15 -12.88 1.72
CA SER A 83 -13.80 -13.42 2.93
C SER A 83 -13.29 -14.79 3.37
N GLY A 84 -12.71 -15.58 2.46
CA GLY A 84 -12.02 -16.83 2.79
C GLY A 84 -10.57 -16.66 3.22
N GLY A 85 -10.04 -15.42 3.19
CA GLY A 85 -8.66 -15.09 3.51
C GLY A 85 -7.70 -15.20 2.32
N VAL A 86 -6.57 -14.45 2.41
CA VAL A 86 -5.46 -14.49 1.46
C VAL A 86 -4.16 -14.52 2.24
N ARG A 87 -3.26 -15.46 1.96
CA ARG A 87 -2.02 -15.59 2.71
C ARG A 87 -0.89 -16.25 1.93
N ARG A 88 0.35 -15.98 2.39
CA ARG A 88 1.57 -16.48 1.74
C ARG A 88 1.63 -16.10 0.26
N VAL A 89 1.61 -14.79 0.01
CA VAL A 89 1.71 -14.22 -1.33
C VAL A 89 3.04 -13.48 -1.45
N THR A 90 3.78 -13.75 -2.52
CA THR A 90 4.97 -12.98 -2.89
C THR A 90 4.79 -12.31 -4.23
N ILE A 91 5.19 -11.04 -4.32
CA ILE A 91 5.14 -10.22 -5.54
C ILE A 91 6.54 -9.65 -5.72
N SER A 92 7.22 -9.98 -6.81
CA SER A 92 8.61 -9.56 -6.99
C SER A 92 8.99 -9.32 -8.44
N ASN A 93 10.04 -8.49 -8.65
CA ASN A 93 10.60 -8.24 -9.97
C ASN A 93 9.56 -7.76 -11.00
N CYS A 94 8.69 -6.84 -10.63
CA CYS A 94 7.62 -6.36 -11.50
C CYS A 94 7.78 -4.87 -11.83
N VAL A 95 7.20 -4.47 -12.94
CA VAL A 95 7.09 -3.07 -13.37
C VAL A 95 5.62 -2.70 -13.50
N PHE A 96 5.21 -1.63 -12.84
CA PHE A 96 3.88 -1.04 -12.96
C PHE A 96 4.02 0.33 -13.62
N ASP A 97 3.49 0.50 -14.82
CA ASP A 97 3.59 1.75 -15.56
C ASP A 97 2.23 2.12 -16.16
N GLY A 98 1.55 3.10 -15.56
CA GLY A 98 0.27 3.59 -16.05
C GLY A 98 -0.97 2.96 -15.38
N THR A 99 -0.82 2.11 -14.37
CA THR A 99 -1.96 1.61 -13.58
C THR A 99 -2.49 2.70 -12.64
N ASP A 100 -3.78 2.66 -12.27
CA ASP A 100 -4.35 3.58 -11.28
C ASP A 100 -3.66 3.43 -9.92
N SER A 101 -3.42 2.19 -9.50
CA SER A 101 -2.74 1.89 -8.25
C SER A 101 -1.65 0.83 -8.46
N GLY A 102 -0.61 0.84 -7.62
CA GLY A 102 0.42 -0.21 -7.64
C GLY A 102 -0.05 -1.47 -6.91
N ILE A 103 0.18 -1.52 -5.60
CA ILE A 103 -0.27 -2.59 -4.70
C ILE A 103 -1.52 -2.13 -3.96
N ARG A 104 -2.61 -2.87 -4.09
CA ARG A 104 -3.90 -2.48 -3.53
C ARG A 104 -4.57 -3.61 -2.76
N LEU A 105 -4.83 -3.38 -1.48
CA LEU A 105 -5.66 -4.23 -0.63
C LEU A 105 -6.95 -3.48 -0.31
N LYS A 106 -8.08 -4.08 -0.59
CA LYS A 106 -9.39 -3.46 -0.36
C LYS A 106 -10.34 -4.43 0.31
N SER A 107 -10.98 -3.98 1.39
CA SER A 107 -12.03 -4.72 2.09
C SER A 107 -12.98 -3.76 2.81
N SER A 108 -14.02 -4.27 3.40
CA SER A 108 -14.99 -3.51 4.19
C SER A 108 -15.61 -4.37 5.29
N ARG A 109 -16.18 -3.70 6.28
CA ARG A 109 -17.01 -4.38 7.30
C ARG A 109 -18.00 -5.32 6.64
N GLY A 110 -18.25 -6.47 7.23
CA GLY A 110 -19.11 -7.52 6.69
C GLY A 110 -18.38 -8.53 5.81
N ARG A 111 -17.24 -8.18 5.20
CA ARG A 111 -16.42 -9.13 4.42
C ARG A 111 -15.83 -10.23 5.30
N GLY A 112 -15.24 -9.85 6.44
CA GLY A 112 -14.39 -10.76 7.20
C GLY A 112 -13.15 -11.18 6.43
N GLY A 113 -12.53 -12.27 6.86
CA GLY A 113 -11.31 -12.80 6.27
C GLY A 113 -10.04 -12.07 6.70
N VAL A 114 -8.89 -12.71 6.52
CA VAL A 114 -7.57 -12.18 6.88
C VAL A 114 -6.68 -12.14 5.65
N VAL A 115 -6.06 -11.00 5.40
CA VAL A 115 -4.93 -10.88 4.46
C VAL A 115 -3.66 -10.77 5.27
N GLU A 116 -2.76 -11.74 5.12
CA GLU A 116 -1.52 -11.81 5.87
C GLU A 116 -0.39 -12.48 5.09
N GLU A 117 0.83 -12.36 5.60
CA GLU A 117 2.02 -12.98 5.00
C GLU A 117 2.22 -12.55 3.53
N LEU A 118 2.04 -11.25 3.26
CA LEU A 118 2.31 -10.65 1.95
C LEU A 118 3.73 -10.08 1.92
N ARG A 119 4.48 -10.42 0.89
CA ARG A 119 5.84 -9.90 0.63
C ARG A 119 5.89 -9.28 -0.75
N VAL A 120 6.29 -8.00 -0.81
CA VAL A 120 6.45 -7.25 -2.06
C VAL A 120 7.88 -6.77 -2.15
N ASP A 121 8.59 -7.13 -3.21
CA ASP A 121 10.01 -6.84 -3.32
C ASP A 121 10.45 -6.54 -4.76
N ASN A 122 11.41 -5.64 -4.91
CA ASN A 122 12.01 -5.28 -6.18
C ASN A 122 10.99 -4.85 -7.25
N ILE A 123 10.29 -3.74 -6.99
CA ILE A 123 9.25 -3.19 -7.88
C ILE A 123 9.67 -1.81 -8.39
N VAL A 124 9.42 -1.56 -9.67
CA VAL A 124 9.49 -0.22 -10.26
C VAL A 124 8.09 0.26 -10.59
N MET A 125 7.74 1.48 -10.14
CA MET A 125 6.43 2.09 -10.38
C MET A 125 6.59 3.42 -11.12
N LYS A 126 5.82 3.61 -12.19
CA LYS A 126 5.80 4.86 -12.95
C LYS A 126 4.39 5.19 -13.42
N ASN A 127 4.11 6.50 -13.57
CA ASN A 127 2.82 6.97 -14.10
C ASN A 127 1.61 6.39 -13.34
N ILE A 128 1.70 6.29 -12.00
CA ILE A 128 0.60 5.77 -11.17
C ILE A 128 -0.44 6.86 -10.97
N GLN A 129 -1.65 6.64 -11.49
CA GLN A 129 -2.69 7.65 -11.62
C GLN A 129 -3.38 8.03 -10.30
N ARG A 130 -3.28 7.15 -9.28
CA ARG A 130 -3.83 7.37 -7.94
C ARG A 130 -2.75 7.11 -6.88
N ASN A 131 -2.66 5.90 -6.35
CA ASN A 131 -1.78 5.58 -5.22
C ASN A 131 -0.82 4.44 -5.55
N ALA A 132 0.46 4.60 -5.21
CA ALA A 132 1.40 3.47 -5.31
C ALA A 132 1.00 2.34 -4.36
N PHE A 133 0.54 2.68 -3.14
CA PHE A 133 0.07 1.73 -2.14
C PHE A 133 -1.31 2.11 -1.61
N ILE A 134 -2.26 1.16 -1.58
CA ILE A 134 -3.57 1.32 -0.94
C ILE A 134 -3.86 0.12 -0.07
N PHE A 135 -4.08 0.32 1.24
CA PHE A 135 -4.56 -0.71 2.17
C PHE A 135 -5.79 -0.15 2.88
N ASP A 136 -6.97 -0.47 2.38
CA ASP A 136 -8.23 0.15 2.77
C ASP A 136 -9.24 -0.88 3.29
N LEU A 137 -9.47 -0.85 4.62
CA LEU A 137 -10.51 -1.62 5.30
C LEU A 137 -11.87 -0.90 5.34
N PHE A 138 -11.91 0.33 4.85
CA PHE A 138 -13.10 1.18 4.81
C PHE A 138 -13.59 1.41 3.36
N TYR A 139 -13.42 0.38 2.51
CA TYR A 139 -13.77 0.46 1.09
C TYR A 139 -15.25 0.76 0.85
N ASP A 140 -16.15 0.17 1.65
CA ASP A 140 -17.56 0.58 1.74
C ASP A 140 -17.73 1.63 2.84
N LYS A 141 -17.80 2.89 2.44
CA LYS A 141 -17.85 4.04 3.35
C LYS A 141 -19.14 4.17 4.13
N GLU A 142 -20.19 3.44 3.76
CA GLU A 142 -21.49 3.49 4.42
C GLU A 142 -21.61 2.47 5.57
N SER A 143 -20.62 1.58 5.72
CA SER A 143 -20.65 0.54 6.75
C SER A 143 -20.54 1.14 8.15
N LYS A 144 -21.42 0.70 9.05
CA LYS A 144 -21.44 1.12 10.46
C LYS A 144 -20.42 0.32 11.28
N VAL A 145 -19.94 0.93 12.38
CA VAL A 145 -19.08 0.25 13.35
C VAL A 145 -19.82 -0.97 13.91
N GLU A 146 -19.16 -2.11 13.93
CA GLU A 146 -19.65 -3.39 14.43
C GLU A 146 -18.69 -3.94 15.50
N PRO A 147 -19.13 -4.72 16.47
CA PRO A 147 -18.22 -5.49 17.33
C PRO A 147 -17.32 -6.42 16.48
N VAL A 148 -16.08 -6.63 16.93
CA VAL A 148 -15.16 -7.58 16.28
C VAL A 148 -15.78 -8.97 16.21
N SER A 149 -15.82 -9.54 15.03
CA SER A 149 -16.42 -10.85 14.75
C SER A 149 -15.79 -11.49 13.50
N GLU A 150 -16.32 -12.62 13.04
CA GLU A 150 -15.94 -13.23 11.76
C GLU A 150 -16.24 -12.33 10.54
N ARG A 151 -17.02 -11.27 10.75
CA ARG A 151 -17.35 -10.27 9.73
C ARG A 151 -16.28 -9.18 9.60
N THR A 152 -15.39 -9.07 10.58
CA THR A 152 -14.35 -8.02 10.63
C THR A 152 -13.17 -8.39 9.74
N PRO A 153 -12.86 -7.61 8.70
CA PRO A 153 -11.70 -7.88 7.85
C PRO A 153 -10.39 -7.49 8.56
N VAL A 154 -9.32 -8.21 8.27
CA VAL A 154 -8.00 -7.99 8.89
C VAL A 154 -6.92 -7.91 7.82
N PHE A 155 -6.08 -6.85 7.88
CA PHE A 155 -4.82 -6.77 7.14
C PHE A 155 -3.66 -6.72 8.12
N ARG A 156 -2.74 -7.69 8.03
CA ARG A 156 -1.59 -7.77 8.93
C ARG A 156 -0.39 -8.50 8.32
N ASN A 157 0.79 -8.33 8.91
CA ASN A 157 2.04 -9.02 8.51
C ASN A 157 2.36 -8.84 7.02
N ILE A 158 2.48 -7.57 6.60
CA ILE A 158 2.71 -7.18 5.21
C ILE A 158 4.02 -6.41 5.12
N HIS A 159 4.93 -6.86 4.26
CA HIS A 159 6.24 -6.24 4.12
C HIS A 159 6.52 -5.86 2.67
N LEU A 160 6.97 -4.61 2.46
CA LEU A 160 7.31 -4.05 1.17
C LEU A 160 8.77 -3.58 1.20
N SER A 161 9.55 -3.97 0.20
CA SER A 161 10.97 -3.64 0.14
C SER A 161 11.48 -3.38 -1.28
N ASN A 162 12.58 -2.61 -1.38
CA ASN A 162 13.31 -2.39 -2.63
C ASN A 162 12.41 -1.84 -3.76
N ILE A 163 11.70 -0.75 -3.49
CA ILE A 163 10.71 -0.19 -4.41
C ILE A 163 11.10 1.23 -4.80
N THR A 164 11.04 1.52 -6.09
CA THR A 164 11.23 2.88 -6.60
C THR A 164 10.00 3.36 -7.37
N GLY A 165 9.73 4.68 -7.31
CA GLY A 165 8.58 5.21 -8.02
C GLY A 165 8.68 6.69 -8.35
N SER A 166 8.17 7.08 -9.54
CA SER A 166 8.06 8.46 -10.01
C SER A 166 6.78 8.69 -10.82
N ASP A 167 6.41 9.94 -10.96
CA ASP A 167 5.19 10.35 -11.69
C ASP A 167 3.93 9.69 -11.09
N ILE A 168 3.81 9.82 -9.77
CA ILE A 168 2.77 9.18 -8.95
C ILE A 168 1.87 10.28 -8.40
N LYS A 169 0.56 10.06 -8.39
CA LYS A 169 -0.39 11.01 -7.79
C LYS A 169 -0.24 11.05 -6.27
N GLN A 170 -0.24 9.90 -5.60
CA GLN A 170 -0.07 9.78 -4.16
C GLN A 170 0.80 8.57 -3.83
N ILE A 171 1.74 8.72 -2.88
CA ILE A 171 2.63 7.62 -2.50
C ILE A 171 1.83 6.49 -1.86
N GLY A 172 0.99 6.77 -0.87
CA GLY A 172 0.24 5.72 -0.23
C GLY A 172 -0.95 6.21 0.58
N TYR A 173 -1.88 5.30 0.79
CA TYR A 173 -3.06 5.49 1.61
C TYR A 173 -3.35 4.21 2.40
N ILE A 174 -3.29 4.31 3.73
CA ILE A 174 -3.67 3.24 4.64
C ILE A 174 -4.86 3.70 5.45
N LYS A 175 -5.93 2.93 5.47
CA LYS A 175 -7.13 3.21 6.23
C LYS A 175 -7.63 1.95 6.94
N GLY A 176 -7.46 1.90 8.25
CA GLY A 176 -8.10 0.91 9.11
C GLY A 176 -9.55 1.27 9.42
N ILE A 177 -10.19 0.42 10.21
CA ILE A 177 -11.47 0.69 10.85
C ILE A 177 -11.28 0.75 12.36
N GLU A 178 -12.16 1.45 13.08
CA GLU A 178 -11.95 1.74 14.50
C GLU A 178 -11.76 0.48 15.35
N GLU A 179 -12.53 -0.57 15.05
CA GLU A 179 -12.48 -1.86 15.73
C GLU A 179 -11.34 -2.78 15.24
N MET A 180 -10.71 -2.46 14.09
CA MET A 180 -9.61 -3.25 13.50
C MET A 180 -8.65 -2.34 12.73
N PRO A 181 -7.59 -1.83 13.35
CA PRO A 181 -6.55 -1.11 12.66
C PRO A 181 -5.81 -2.01 11.68
N VAL A 182 -5.27 -1.44 10.61
CA VAL A 182 -4.28 -2.14 9.77
C VAL A 182 -3.00 -2.27 10.58
N GLN A 183 -2.39 -3.47 10.65
CA GLN A 183 -1.32 -3.71 11.61
C GLN A 183 -0.14 -4.55 11.07
N GLY A 184 1.03 -4.33 11.67
CA GLY A 184 2.23 -5.12 11.34
C GLY A 184 2.71 -4.92 9.91
N LEU A 185 2.91 -3.66 9.49
CA LEU A 185 3.42 -3.33 8.16
C LEU A 185 4.85 -2.82 8.24
N SER A 186 5.68 -3.21 7.27
CA SER A 186 6.99 -2.60 7.09
C SER A 186 7.24 -2.16 5.65
N PHE A 187 7.88 -1.00 5.54
CA PHE A 187 8.34 -0.38 4.30
C PHE A 187 9.84 -0.16 4.42
N SER A 188 10.64 -0.80 3.57
CA SER A 188 12.09 -0.71 3.63
C SER A 188 12.76 -0.51 2.28
N ASN A 189 13.83 0.30 2.25
CA ASN A 189 14.57 0.61 1.01
C ASN A 189 13.66 1.14 -0.11
N ILE A 190 12.84 2.15 0.18
CA ILE A 190 11.87 2.69 -0.78
C ILE A 190 12.22 4.13 -1.11
N ASN A 191 12.22 4.46 -2.40
CA ASN A 191 12.42 5.82 -2.89
C ASN A 191 11.28 6.20 -3.83
N MET A 192 10.48 7.22 -3.45
CA MET A 192 9.32 7.64 -4.24
C MET A 192 9.16 9.15 -4.27
N LYS A 193 8.74 9.63 -5.45
CA LYS A 193 8.32 11.01 -5.67
C LYS A 193 6.89 11.03 -6.21
N ALA A 194 6.02 11.84 -5.58
CA ALA A 194 4.62 11.95 -5.94
C ALA A 194 4.09 13.39 -5.77
N GLU A 195 2.85 13.65 -6.20
CA GLU A 195 2.20 14.91 -5.89
C GLU A 195 1.81 14.99 -4.40
N VAL A 196 1.25 13.91 -3.85
CA VAL A 196 0.80 13.79 -2.46
C VAL A 196 1.61 12.72 -1.73
N GLY A 197 1.89 12.93 -0.45
CA GLY A 197 2.65 12.01 0.38
C GLY A 197 1.92 10.71 0.75
N PHE A 198 2.38 10.09 1.82
CA PHE A 198 1.84 8.85 2.38
C PHE A 198 0.92 9.19 3.58
N ILE A 199 -0.33 8.81 3.50
CA ILE A 199 -1.34 9.05 4.54
C ILE A 199 -1.68 7.73 5.22
N VAL A 200 -1.59 7.69 6.55
CA VAL A 200 -1.90 6.52 7.38
C VAL A 200 -2.93 6.94 8.43
N ASP A 201 -4.09 6.29 8.41
CA ASP A 201 -5.16 6.54 9.35
C ASP A 201 -5.67 5.22 9.94
N ILE A 202 -5.75 5.16 11.26
CA ILE A 202 -6.15 3.98 12.04
C ILE A 202 -5.26 2.76 11.72
N ALA A 203 -4.01 2.82 12.19
CA ALA A 203 -3.04 1.75 11.98
C ALA A 203 -2.17 1.53 13.22
N GLU A 204 -1.60 0.34 13.35
CA GLU A 204 -0.76 -0.06 14.47
C GLU A 204 0.46 -0.87 14.00
N ASP A 205 1.61 -0.69 14.67
CA ASP A 205 2.87 -1.37 14.36
C ASP A 205 3.27 -1.17 12.88
N ILE A 206 3.50 0.10 12.51
CA ILE A 206 3.96 0.46 11.17
C ILE A 206 5.40 0.94 11.23
N ARG A 207 6.26 0.34 10.42
CA ARG A 207 7.69 0.67 10.34
C ARG A 207 8.08 1.17 8.95
N PHE A 208 8.82 2.27 8.93
CA PHE A 208 9.55 2.75 7.75
C PHE A 208 11.04 2.72 8.06
N ASP A 209 11.84 2.07 7.21
CA ASP A 209 13.28 1.92 7.37
C ASP A 209 14.02 2.17 6.07
N ASN A 210 14.95 3.15 6.08
CA ASN A 210 15.67 3.59 4.88
C ASN A 210 14.73 4.03 3.73
N VAL A 211 13.85 5.00 4.01
CA VAL A 211 12.81 5.44 3.08
C VAL A 211 12.98 6.92 2.73
N ASP A 212 12.95 7.23 1.44
CA ASP A 212 12.98 8.60 0.90
C ASP A 212 11.67 8.88 0.17
N PHE A 213 10.77 9.65 0.79
CA PHE A 213 9.54 10.11 0.16
C PHE A 213 9.58 11.61 -0.06
N SER A 214 9.26 12.02 -1.28
CA SER A 214 9.13 13.42 -1.64
C SER A 214 7.74 13.68 -2.22
N SER A 215 7.00 14.61 -1.61
CA SER A 215 5.72 15.10 -2.10
C SER A 215 5.87 16.47 -2.73
N GLN A 216 4.97 16.82 -3.64
CA GLN A 216 4.88 18.19 -4.18
C GLN A 216 3.98 19.07 -3.30
N THR A 217 3.05 18.46 -2.59
CA THR A 217 2.09 19.14 -1.70
C THR A 217 2.00 18.43 -0.35
N GLY A 218 1.92 19.21 0.74
CA GLY A 218 1.81 18.68 2.09
C GLY A 218 3.04 17.92 2.58
N SER A 219 2.91 17.31 3.74
CA SER A 219 3.97 16.50 4.34
C SER A 219 4.12 15.15 3.63
N PRO A 220 5.35 14.67 3.41
CA PRO A 220 5.60 13.34 2.86
C PRO A 220 4.99 12.20 3.66
N TRP A 221 4.93 12.32 4.99
CA TRP A 221 4.25 11.35 5.88
C TRP A 221 3.20 12.04 6.74
N GLN A 222 2.01 11.46 6.81
CA GLN A 222 0.92 11.95 7.63
C GLN A 222 0.29 10.77 8.37
N PHE A 223 0.33 10.80 9.70
CA PHE A 223 -0.22 9.75 10.56
C PHE A 223 -1.36 10.31 11.39
N SER A 224 -2.47 9.59 11.44
CA SER A 224 -3.66 9.94 12.22
C SER A 224 -4.21 8.71 12.92
N LYS A 225 -4.52 8.83 14.22
CA LYS A 225 -5.09 7.75 15.04
C LYS A 225 -4.29 6.45 14.96
N CYS A 226 -2.98 6.57 15.05
CA CYS A 226 -2.06 5.44 14.91
C CYS A 226 -1.39 5.09 16.23
N LYS A 227 -0.88 3.86 16.33
CA LYS A 227 -0.07 3.38 17.46
C LYS A 227 1.21 2.72 16.97
N GLN A 228 2.29 2.86 17.76
CA GLN A 228 3.56 2.17 17.50
C GLN A 228 4.11 2.42 16.09
N ILE A 229 4.36 3.68 15.76
CA ILE A 229 4.97 4.07 14.48
C ILE A 229 6.49 4.15 14.65
N VAL A 230 7.25 3.53 13.76
CA VAL A 230 8.71 3.62 13.76
C VAL A 230 9.20 4.22 12.44
N LEU A 231 9.87 5.35 12.54
CA LEU A 231 10.57 6.01 11.44
C LEU A 231 12.07 5.92 11.69
N ASN A 232 12.77 5.06 10.95
CA ASN A 232 14.21 4.88 11.05
C ASN A 232 14.88 5.21 9.70
N ASN A 233 15.85 6.11 9.71
CA ASN A 233 16.54 6.57 8.51
C ASN A 233 15.58 7.02 7.39
N VAL A 234 14.56 7.84 7.74
CA VAL A 234 13.66 8.43 6.76
C VAL A 234 14.05 9.88 6.44
N ARG A 235 13.79 10.30 5.21
CA ARG A 235 14.07 11.66 4.74
C ARG A 235 13.19 12.04 3.56
N SER A 236 13.16 13.33 3.24
CA SER A 236 12.63 13.84 1.97
C SER A 236 13.72 14.58 1.20
N LYS A 237 14.11 14.07 0.06
CA LYS A 237 15.11 14.71 -0.79
C LYS A 237 14.64 16.07 -1.30
N TYR A 238 13.35 16.20 -1.53
CA TYR A 238 12.71 17.44 -2.02
C TYR A 238 11.55 17.82 -1.08
N PRO A 239 11.86 18.42 0.10
CA PRO A 239 10.81 18.83 1.04
C PRO A 239 9.98 19.97 0.48
N VAL A 240 8.71 20.02 0.83
CA VAL A 240 7.83 21.15 0.51
C VAL A 240 8.16 22.31 1.43
N ASN A 241 8.32 23.50 0.85
CA ASN A 241 8.63 24.70 1.63
C ASN A 241 7.58 24.95 2.73
N GLN A 242 8.03 25.30 3.93
CA GLN A 242 7.23 25.56 5.13
C GLN A 242 6.35 24.40 5.62
N GLN A 243 6.49 23.21 5.05
CA GLN A 243 5.80 22.00 5.53
C GLN A 243 6.75 21.11 6.34
N PRO A 244 6.30 20.50 7.43
CA PRO A 244 7.08 19.48 8.11
C PRO A 244 7.21 18.23 7.23
N ILE A 245 8.27 17.45 7.45
CA ILE A 245 8.44 16.17 6.76
C ILE A 245 7.38 15.16 7.24
N VAL A 246 7.06 15.18 8.53
CA VAL A 246 6.10 14.26 9.15
C VAL A 246 5.06 15.02 9.94
N THR A 247 3.80 14.61 9.85
CA THR A 247 2.75 15.06 10.77
C THR A 247 2.17 13.91 11.55
N PHE A 248 1.93 14.14 12.85
CA PHE A 248 1.28 13.20 13.75
C PHE A 248 0.04 13.85 14.39
N GLU A 249 -1.08 13.17 14.30
CA GLU A 249 -2.36 13.56 14.89
C GLU A 249 -2.94 12.36 15.66
N ASP A 250 -3.12 12.48 16.98
CA ASP A 250 -3.62 11.38 17.83
C ASP A 250 -2.78 10.09 17.69
N VAL A 251 -1.44 10.20 17.76
CA VAL A 251 -0.54 9.05 17.61
C VAL A 251 0.07 8.67 18.95
N ASP A 252 -0.11 7.41 19.32
CA ASP A 252 0.47 6.84 20.54
C ASP A 252 1.77 6.08 20.21
N ASN A 253 2.89 6.53 20.83
CA ASN A 253 4.23 5.93 20.70
C ASN A 253 4.79 5.90 19.27
N ALA A 254 5.10 7.06 18.73
CA ALA A 254 5.94 7.16 17.52
C ALA A 254 7.42 7.30 17.90
N ILE A 255 8.28 6.54 17.24
CA ILE A 255 9.74 6.62 17.37
C ILE A 255 10.32 7.22 16.09
N ILE A 256 11.12 8.28 16.22
CA ILE A 256 11.89 8.88 15.12
C ILE A 256 13.38 8.69 15.45
N ASN A 257 14.06 7.86 14.65
CA ASN A 257 15.46 7.51 14.93
C ASN A 257 16.32 7.50 13.65
N ASN A 258 17.59 7.87 13.78
CA ASN A 258 18.56 7.91 12.67
C ASN A 258 18.08 8.71 11.44
N CYS A 259 17.12 9.60 11.60
CA CYS A 259 16.60 10.40 10.51
C CYS A 259 17.53 11.60 10.26
N PHE A 260 17.81 11.89 8.99
CA PHE A 260 18.60 13.05 8.63
C PHE A 260 17.98 13.81 7.46
N GLN A 261 18.01 15.14 7.56
CA GLN A 261 17.47 16.03 6.54
C GLN A 261 18.48 17.12 6.21
N MET A 262 19.14 17.00 5.05
CA MET A 262 20.18 17.93 4.63
C MET A 262 19.62 19.18 3.94
N THR A 263 18.52 19.04 3.19
CA THR A 263 17.79 20.20 2.69
C THR A 263 17.13 20.91 3.86
N PRO A 264 17.33 22.22 4.04
CA PRO A 264 16.78 22.94 5.18
C PRO A 264 15.26 22.80 5.28
N VAL A 265 14.77 22.60 6.49
CA VAL A 265 13.34 22.57 6.82
C VAL A 265 13.10 23.36 8.09
N LYS A 266 11.91 23.94 8.22
CA LYS A 266 11.52 24.63 9.44
C LYS A 266 11.44 23.65 10.60
N ASP A 267 10.68 22.58 10.41
CA ASP A 267 10.48 21.52 11.37
C ASP A 267 10.55 20.17 10.66
N PHE A 268 11.20 19.17 11.26
CA PHE A 268 11.20 17.82 10.72
C PHE A 268 9.84 17.18 10.91
N TYR A 269 9.23 17.36 12.07
CA TYR A 269 7.88 16.88 12.33
C TYR A 269 7.03 17.92 13.06
N LYS A 270 5.71 17.75 12.97
CA LYS A 270 4.71 18.42 13.78
C LYS A 270 3.81 17.37 14.43
N ALA A 271 3.62 17.46 15.74
CA ALA A 271 2.81 16.53 16.49
C ALA A 271 1.69 17.28 17.23
N ASN A 272 0.48 16.74 17.16
CA ASN A 272 -0.67 17.17 17.92
C ASN A 272 -1.27 15.97 18.64
N ASN A 273 -1.54 16.11 19.96
CA ASN A 273 -2.05 15.03 20.81
C ASN A 273 -1.31 13.69 20.59
N SER A 274 0.02 13.73 20.50
CA SER A 274 0.81 12.58 20.10
C SER A 274 2.05 12.44 20.97
N HIS A 275 2.44 11.21 21.29
CA HIS A 275 3.65 10.88 22.06
C HIS A 275 4.78 10.46 21.11
N ILE A 276 5.83 11.29 21.03
CA ILE A 276 6.98 11.10 20.13
C ILE A 276 8.24 10.83 20.94
N ILE A 277 8.95 9.77 20.59
CA ILE A 277 10.26 9.40 21.15
C ILE A 277 11.32 9.67 20.09
N GLU A 278 12.26 10.57 20.40
CA GLU A 278 13.37 10.89 19.49
C GLU A 278 14.63 10.12 19.87
N GLY A 279 15.30 9.56 18.86
CA GLY A 279 16.62 8.97 18.97
C GLY A 279 17.70 9.88 18.35
N HIS A 280 18.67 9.29 17.67
CA HIS A 280 19.77 10.02 17.02
C HIS A 280 19.31 10.59 15.68
N ASN A 281 18.92 11.86 15.66
CA ASN A 281 18.41 12.51 14.47
C ASN A 281 19.22 13.79 14.14
N TYR A 282 19.26 14.16 12.86
CA TYR A 282 19.86 15.38 12.40
C TYR A 282 19.05 16.02 11.28
N TRP A 283 18.68 17.29 11.44
CA TRP A 283 18.10 18.09 10.36
C TRP A 283 18.62 19.51 10.38
N LYS A 284 18.89 20.01 9.18
CA LYS A 284 19.31 21.38 8.98
C LYS A 284 18.09 22.29 9.10
N LYS A 285 18.10 23.22 10.07
CA LYS A 285 17.04 24.23 10.21
C LYS A 285 17.19 25.34 9.18
N GLU A 286 16.09 25.87 8.68
CA GLU A 286 16.09 27.09 7.90
C GLU A 286 16.61 28.23 8.78
N SER A 287 17.61 28.96 8.29
CA SER A 287 18.02 30.23 8.90
C SER A 287 17.09 31.32 8.38
N PHE A 288 16.21 31.80 9.22
CA PHE A 288 15.47 33.04 8.92
C PHE A 288 16.47 34.19 8.84
N LYS A 289 16.62 34.80 7.67
CA LYS A 289 17.25 36.11 7.50
C LYS A 289 16.18 37.16 7.60
#